data_d7b45620178e1894bfa285501c7b2d74
#
_entry.id   d7b45620178e1894bfa285501c7b2d74
#
_cell.length_a   1.000
_cell.length_b   1.000
_cell.length_c   1.000
_cell.angle_alpha   90.00
_cell.angle_beta   90.00
_cell.angle_gamma   90.00
#
_symmetry.space_group_name_H-M   'P 1'
#
loop_
_entity.id
_entity.type
_entity.pdbx_description
1 polymer ?
#
loop_
_entity_poly.entity_id
_entity_poly.type
_entity_poly.pdbx_seq_one_letter_code
_entity_poly.pdbx_strand_id
1 'polypeptide(L)'
;MKKSSRSAAILTWLAIANLVAYAARNSLFAAYEDLRERFQLHDAKLGLLATAFLLPHAVATLVYGWAGDRFDRRRVIASGMIFASIAGALGALAYDTTTLVISRAALGLGTASVVPVANSIIGQLYDGPRKSSRMAIFNLGLLFGGAAGFFAGRQFGFPNVVVVLAIPGVVVALGVMMLTIPEHPGLPDPGTSLSQNLGGFWASSKQLLRIPTLRWLMLGTTMMAFAAGGYNAWLIDFLERDKHMTPTDATNLLSVALVGAVLGVVAGGQIGDYLRTKTATGRLWTIALGMTLALPCIAVCLEIEPGPALYVAGVANLFFMFWYHAPIAVSVDDVAPPALAVAAQSLVIFTMHLLGTAPSSWVLGLISDRTSIYTAMWIPVGFVVVAAFAMVMATRTYRSDVGAARAGTRTQGGETSWPSL
;
A
#
# COMPACT_ATOMS: atom_id res chain seq x y z
N MET A 1 5.47 25.72 -22.55
CA MET A 1 4.36 25.83 -21.59
C MET A 1 3.29 24.73 -21.75
N LYS A 2 2.74 24.47 -22.93
CA LYS A 2 1.66 23.45 -23.12
C LYS A 2 1.99 22.00 -22.66
N LYS A 3 3.24 21.51 -22.83
CA LYS A 3 3.62 20.14 -22.44
C LYS A 3 3.67 19.95 -20.91
N SER A 4 4.16 20.93 -20.16
CA SER A 4 4.22 20.90 -18.69
C SER A 4 2.82 20.92 -18.05
N SER A 5 1.91 21.74 -18.58
CA SER A 5 0.51 21.82 -18.11
C SER A 5 -0.24 20.51 -18.34
N ARG A 6 -0.02 19.85 -19.48
CA ARG A 6 -0.63 18.54 -19.80
C ARG A 6 -0.14 17.43 -18.86
N SER A 7 1.18 17.37 -18.60
CA SER A 7 1.73 16.37 -17.68
C SER A 7 1.22 16.58 -16.25
N ALA A 8 1.06 17.83 -15.81
CA ALA A 8 0.48 18.14 -14.51
C ALA A 8 -0.99 17.68 -14.42
N ALA A 9 -1.81 17.94 -15.44
CA ALA A 9 -3.21 17.48 -15.48
C ALA A 9 -3.30 15.95 -15.41
N ILE A 10 -2.45 15.22 -16.14
CA ILE A 10 -2.40 13.74 -16.08
C ILE A 10 -2.07 13.30 -14.66
N LEU A 11 -1.02 13.85 -14.04
CA LEU A 11 -0.63 13.50 -12.66
C LEU A 11 -1.77 13.76 -11.67
N THR A 12 -2.46 14.90 -11.80
CA THR A 12 -3.59 15.25 -10.92
C THR A 12 -4.73 14.24 -11.03
N TRP A 13 -5.16 13.89 -12.24
CA TRP A 13 -6.21 12.89 -12.43
C TRP A 13 -5.82 11.51 -11.93
N LEU A 14 -4.57 11.09 -12.13
CA LEU A 14 -4.06 9.83 -11.59
C LEU A 14 -3.99 9.84 -10.06
N ALA A 15 -3.57 10.97 -9.45
CA ALA A 15 -3.56 11.11 -7.99
C ALA A 15 -4.98 11.08 -7.40
N ILE A 16 -5.96 11.73 -8.06
CA ILE A 16 -7.38 11.66 -7.67
C ILE A 16 -7.92 10.22 -7.85
N ALA A 17 -7.54 9.52 -8.92
CA ALA A 17 -7.93 8.12 -9.11
C ALA A 17 -7.42 7.22 -7.97
N ASN A 18 -6.17 7.44 -7.57
CA ASN A 18 -5.57 6.74 -6.43
C ASN A 18 -6.30 7.08 -5.12
N LEU A 19 -6.58 8.36 -4.89
CA LEU A 19 -7.34 8.83 -3.72
C LEU A 19 -8.71 8.16 -3.63
N VAL A 20 -9.48 8.15 -4.72
CA VAL A 20 -10.83 7.55 -4.75
C VAL A 20 -10.77 6.03 -4.55
N ALA A 21 -9.80 5.35 -5.16
CA ALA A 21 -9.60 3.91 -4.96
C ALA A 21 -9.32 3.56 -3.50
N TYR A 22 -8.46 4.33 -2.82
CA TYR A 22 -8.18 4.15 -1.39
C TYR A 22 -9.34 4.57 -0.48
N ALA A 23 -10.11 5.60 -0.86
CA ALA A 23 -11.32 5.98 -0.15
C ALA A 23 -12.37 4.85 -0.18
N ALA A 24 -12.63 4.28 -1.35
CA ALA A 24 -13.54 3.15 -1.50
C ALA A 24 -13.06 1.90 -0.73
N ARG A 25 -11.75 1.64 -0.69
CA ARG A 25 -11.15 0.56 0.09
C ARG A 25 -11.43 0.70 1.59
N ASN A 26 -11.20 1.89 2.15
CA ASN A 26 -11.17 2.10 3.60
C ASN A 26 -12.53 2.50 4.17
N SER A 27 -13.52 2.83 3.35
CA SER A 27 -14.82 3.37 3.78
C SER A 27 -15.59 2.46 4.74
N LEU A 28 -15.52 1.15 4.54
CA LEU A 28 -16.25 0.21 5.39
C LEU A 28 -15.64 0.02 6.78
N PHE A 29 -14.36 0.34 6.99
CA PHE A 29 -13.74 0.19 8.31
C PHE A 29 -14.37 1.11 9.35
N ALA A 30 -14.77 2.33 8.95
CA ALA A 30 -15.48 3.26 9.82
C ALA A 30 -17.00 2.99 9.92
N ALA A 31 -17.51 2.03 9.16
CA ALA A 31 -18.92 1.60 9.16
C ALA A 31 -19.07 0.15 9.69
N TYR A 32 -18.08 -0.35 10.45
CA TYR A 32 -18.13 -1.72 10.97
C TYR A 32 -19.30 -1.96 11.92
N GLU A 33 -19.69 -0.94 12.72
CA GLU A 33 -20.83 -1.05 13.61
C GLU A 33 -22.14 -1.22 12.82
N ASP A 34 -22.37 -0.40 11.79
CA ASP A 34 -23.55 -0.55 10.91
C ASP A 34 -23.63 -1.95 10.30
N LEU A 35 -22.46 -2.51 9.88
CA LEU A 35 -22.37 -3.83 9.29
C LEU A 35 -22.63 -4.93 10.33
N ARG A 36 -22.11 -4.74 11.55
CA ARG A 36 -22.31 -5.66 12.68
C ARG A 36 -23.79 -5.76 13.01
N GLU A 37 -24.47 -4.61 13.15
CA GLU A 37 -25.90 -4.57 13.44
C GLU A 37 -26.75 -5.16 12.32
N ARG A 38 -26.49 -4.73 11.07
CA ARG A 38 -27.32 -5.10 9.92
C ARG A 38 -27.24 -6.57 9.53
N PHE A 39 -26.04 -7.16 9.56
CA PHE A 39 -25.78 -8.53 9.10
C PHE A 39 -25.47 -9.50 10.25
N GLN A 40 -25.55 -9.06 11.51
CA GLN A 40 -25.21 -9.85 12.71
C GLN A 40 -23.81 -10.48 12.59
N LEU A 41 -22.81 -9.65 12.18
CA LEU A 41 -21.46 -10.12 11.90
C LEU A 41 -20.60 -10.13 13.16
N HIS A 42 -19.86 -11.21 13.33
CA HIS A 42 -18.72 -11.29 14.22
C HIS A 42 -17.48 -10.64 13.60
N ASP A 43 -16.47 -10.32 14.41
CA ASP A 43 -15.27 -9.61 14.00
C ASP A 43 -14.50 -10.37 12.89
N ALA A 44 -14.43 -11.71 12.95
CA ALA A 44 -13.82 -12.50 11.88
C ALA A 44 -14.46 -12.26 10.51
N LYS A 45 -15.79 -12.15 10.45
CA LYS A 45 -16.50 -11.86 9.20
C LYS A 45 -16.31 -10.43 8.71
N LEU A 46 -16.23 -9.46 9.62
CA LEU A 46 -15.87 -8.07 9.28
C LEU A 46 -14.44 -8.00 8.72
N GLY A 47 -13.48 -8.63 9.38
CA GLY A 47 -12.11 -8.73 8.86
C GLY A 47 -12.03 -9.46 7.51
N LEU A 48 -12.89 -10.46 7.27
CA LEU A 48 -12.98 -11.14 5.98
C LEU A 48 -13.37 -10.21 4.83
N LEU A 49 -14.18 -9.17 5.08
CA LEU A 49 -14.53 -8.18 4.05
C LEU A 49 -13.31 -7.42 3.53
N ALA A 50 -12.35 -7.09 4.40
CA ALA A 50 -11.08 -6.49 4.01
C ALA A 50 -10.21 -7.48 3.22
N THR A 51 -10.11 -8.72 3.68
CA THR A 51 -9.39 -9.80 3.01
C THR A 51 -9.98 -10.09 1.63
N ALA A 52 -11.31 -10.13 1.52
CA ALA A 52 -12.03 -10.34 0.26
C ALA A 52 -11.77 -9.25 -0.78
N PHE A 53 -11.50 -8.03 -0.34
CA PHE A 53 -11.05 -6.96 -1.22
C PHE A 53 -9.57 -7.16 -1.63
N LEU A 54 -8.70 -7.41 -0.65
CA LEU A 54 -7.24 -7.34 -0.83
C LEU A 54 -6.66 -8.51 -1.62
N LEU A 55 -7.17 -9.73 -1.44
CA LEU A 55 -6.67 -10.90 -2.16
C LEU A 55 -6.89 -10.79 -3.68
N PRO A 56 -8.13 -10.54 -4.17
CA PRO A 56 -8.36 -10.34 -5.60
C PRO A 56 -7.60 -9.11 -6.13
N HIS A 57 -7.50 -8.03 -5.34
CA HIS A 57 -6.74 -6.83 -5.70
C HIS A 57 -5.25 -7.16 -5.96
N ALA A 58 -4.60 -7.90 -5.07
CA ALA A 58 -3.19 -8.28 -5.21
C ALA A 58 -2.94 -9.09 -6.49
N VAL A 59 -3.80 -10.08 -6.77
CA VAL A 59 -3.70 -10.90 -7.99
C VAL A 59 -3.99 -10.07 -9.24
N ALA A 60 -5.04 -9.26 -9.22
CA ALA A 60 -5.44 -8.44 -10.36
C ALA A 60 -4.39 -7.37 -10.72
N THR A 61 -3.60 -6.91 -9.75
CA THR A 61 -2.50 -5.97 -9.99
C THR A 61 -1.49 -6.51 -11.03
N LEU A 62 -1.21 -7.82 -11.01
CA LEU A 62 -0.34 -8.46 -12.02
C LEU A 62 -0.99 -8.46 -13.40
N VAL A 63 -2.30 -8.73 -13.46
CA VAL A 63 -3.07 -8.74 -14.70
C VAL A 63 -3.16 -7.33 -15.31
N TYR A 64 -3.41 -6.32 -14.48
CA TYR A 64 -3.48 -4.93 -14.93
C TYR A 64 -2.11 -4.35 -15.30
N GLY A 65 -1.02 -4.81 -14.69
CA GLY A 65 0.33 -4.51 -15.15
C GLY A 65 0.52 -4.96 -16.59
N TRP A 66 0.22 -6.23 -16.89
CA TRP A 66 0.25 -6.77 -18.24
C TRP A 66 -0.71 -6.04 -19.21
N ALA A 67 -1.93 -5.75 -18.78
CA ALA A 67 -2.91 -5.06 -19.61
C ALA A 67 -2.48 -3.61 -19.92
N GLY A 68 -1.89 -2.90 -18.95
CA GLY A 68 -1.37 -1.54 -19.12
C GLY A 68 -0.22 -1.43 -20.11
N ASP A 69 0.52 -2.52 -20.31
CA ASP A 69 1.59 -2.59 -21.32
C ASP A 69 1.05 -2.88 -22.74
N ARG A 70 -0.15 -3.43 -22.87
CA ARG A 70 -0.70 -3.88 -24.18
C ARG A 70 -1.84 -3.04 -24.71
N PHE A 71 -2.67 -2.52 -23.81
CA PHE A 71 -3.88 -1.78 -24.20
C PHE A 71 -3.72 -0.29 -23.90
N ASP A 72 -4.64 0.51 -24.43
CA ASP A 72 -4.73 1.93 -24.08
C ASP A 72 -4.89 2.08 -22.57
N ARG A 73 -3.85 2.62 -21.91
CA ARG A 73 -3.76 2.77 -20.45
C ARG A 73 -4.92 3.55 -19.85
N ARG A 74 -5.50 4.51 -20.60
CA ARG A 74 -6.71 5.24 -20.18
C ARG A 74 -7.88 4.30 -20.04
N ARG A 75 -8.08 3.44 -21.04
CA ARG A 75 -9.17 2.45 -21.07
C ARG A 75 -8.98 1.43 -19.95
N VAL A 76 -7.74 1.00 -19.70
CA VAL A 76 -7.43 0.05 -18.62
C VAL A 76 -7.79 0.63 -17.26
N ILE A 77 -7.35 1.86 -16.93
CA ILE A 77 -7.70 2.51 -15.66
C ILE A 77 -9.21 2.77 -15.60
N ALA A 78 -9.79 3.37 -16.64
CA ALA A 78 -11.19 3.78 -16.62
C ALA A 78 -12.15 2.59 -16.52
N SER A 79 -11.92 1.52 -17.29
CA SER A 79 -12.76 0.31 -17.22
C SER A 79 -12.66 -0.36 -15.84
N GLY A 80 -11.45 -0.45 -15.26
CA GLY A 80 -11.28 -0.96 -13.92
C GLY A 80 -11.99 -0.11 -12.85
N MET A 81 -11.89 1.21 -12.94
CA MET A 81 -12.58 2.12 -12.01
C MET A 81 -14.10 2.11 -12.16
N ILE A 82 -14.62 2.06 -13.39
CA ILE A 82 -16.07 1.92 -13.65
C ILE A 82 -16.57 0.60 -13.06
N PHE A 83 -15.87 -0.49 -13.35
CA PHE A 83 -16.21 -1.80 -12.80
C PHE A 83 -16.19 -1.79 -11.26
N ALA A 84 -15.14 -1.21 -10.65
CA ALA A 84 -15.05 -1.04 -9.20
C ALA A 84 -16.21 -0.22 -8.63
N SER A 85 -16.56 0.90 -9.29
CA SER A 85 -17.65 1.77 -8.84
C SER A 85 -18.99 1.07 -8.88
N ILE A 86 -19.29 0.35 -9.96
CA ILE A 86 -20.52 -0.45 -10.09
C ILE A 86 -20.53 -1.56 -9.03
N ALA A 87 -19.44 -2.32 -8.90
CA ALA A 87 -19.34 -3.40 -7.93
C ALA A 87 -19.47 -2.90 -6.49
N GLY A 88 -18.85 -1.75 -6.17
CA GLY A 88 -19.00 -1.09 -4.88
C GLY A 88 -20.42 -0.66 -4.59
N ALA A 89 -21.08 0.03 -5.54
CA ALA A 89 -22.46 0.48 -5.42
C ALA A 89 -23.45 -0.69 -5.26
N LEU A 90 -23.24 -1.79 -5.97
CA LEU A 90 -24.04 -3.01 -5.82
C LEU A 90 -23.91 -3.62 -4.41
N GLY A 91 -22.85 -3.32 -3.68
CA GLY A 91 -22.72 -3.68 -2.28
C GLY A 91 -23.80 -3.07 -1.38
N ALA A 92 -24.42 -1.95 -1.78
CA ALA A 92 -25.56 -1.36 -1.06
C ALA A 92 -26.81 -2.25 -1.11
N LEU A 93 -26.92 -3.08 -2.14
CA LEU A 93 -28.02 -4.04 -2.34
C LEU A 93 -27.74 -5.39 -1.70
N ALA A 94 -26.63 -5.55 -0.99
CA ALA A 94 -26.30 -6.80 -0.31
C ALA A 94 -27.36 -7.12 0.74
N TYR A 95 -27.89 -8.32 0.65
CA TYR A 95 -28.91 -8.86 1.57
C TYR A 95 -28.31 -9.87 2.56
N ASP A 96 -27.10 -10.37 2.28
CA ASP A 96 -26.35 -11.27 3.13
C ASP A 96 -24.83 -11.00 3.08
N THR A 97 -24.09 -11.66 3.95
CA THR A 97 -22.63 -11.54 4.01
C THR A 97 -21.94 -11.96 2.71
N THR A 98 -22.47 -12.98 2.02
CA THR A 98 -21.86 -13.53 0.80
C THR A 98 -21.91 -12.53 -0.33
N THR A 99 -23.08 -11.90 -0.55
CA THR A 99 -23.21 -10.84 -1.57
C THR A 99 -22.34 -9.64 -1.27
N LEU A 100 -22.18 -9.27 0.00
CA LEU A 100 -21.27 -8.20 0.41
C LEU A 100 -19.79 -8.58 0.14
N VAL A 101 -19.38 -9.81 0.46
CA VAL A 101 -18.03 -10.34 0.17
C VAL A 101 -17.74 -10.33 -1.34
N ILE A 102 -18.70 -10.77 -2.16
CA ILE A 102 -18.57 -10.74 -3.63
C ILE A 102 -18.39 -9.29 -4.14
N SER A 103 -19.20 -8.36 -3.64
CA SER A 103 -19.07 -6.94 -3.98
C SER A 103 -17.68 -6.40 -3.61
N ARG A 104 -17.15 -6.73 -2.44
CA ARG A 104 -15.81 -6.33 -1.99
C ARG A 104 -14.71 -6.93 -2.87
N ALA A 105 -14.83 -8.20 -3.22
CA ALA A 105 -13.89 -8.88 -4.12
C ALA A 105 -13.87 -8.20 -5.52
N ALA A 106 -15.04 -7.93 -6.07
CA ALA A 106 -15.19 -7.25 -7.35
C ALA A 106 -14.65 -5.80 -7.30
N LEU A 107 -14.93 -5.06 -6.22
CA LEU A 107 -14.34 -3.73 -6.00
C LEU A 107 -12.80 -3.81 -5.98
N GLY A 108 -12.24 -4.81 -5.29
CA GLY A 108 -10.78 -5.05 -5.24
C GLY A 108 -10.20 -5.33 -6.62
N LEU A 109 -10.84 -6.19 -7.42
CA LEU A 109 -10.43 -6.47 -8.79
C LEU A 109 -10.35 -5.18 -9.63
N GLY A 110 -11.36 -4.32 -9.57
CA GLY A 110 -11.40 -3.11 -10.39
C GLY A 110 -10.39 -2.05 -9.97
N THR A 111 -10.25 -1.80 -8.67
CA THR A 111 -9.32 -0.78 -8.15
C THR A 111 -7.86 -1.13 -8.37
N ALA A 112 -7.53 -2.40 -8.57
CA ALA A 112 -6.17 -2.87 -8.89
C ALA A 112 -5.62 -2.29 -10.21
N SER A 113 -6.49 -1.77 -11.10
CA SER A 113 -6.09 -1.15 -12.36
C SER A 113 -5.30 0.15 -12.19
N VAL A 114 -5.45 0.85 -11.07
CA VAL A 114 -4.96 2.23 -10.91
C VAL A 114 -3.44 2.28 -10.72
N VAL A 115 -2.92 1.63 -9.68
CA VAL A 115 -1.53 1.83 -9.24
C VAL A 115 -0.49 1.37 -10.26
N PRO A 116 -0.53 0.14 -10.82
CA PRO A 116 0.51 -0.32 -11.73
C PRO A 116 0.55 0.50 -13.02
N VAL A 117 -0.63 0.82 -13.57
CA VAL A 117 -0.73 1.59 -14.82
C VAL A 117 -0.34 3.06 -14.61
N ALA A 118 -0.77 3.68 -13.50
CA ALA A 118 -0.39 5.05 -13.17
C ALA A 118 1.12 5.19 -12.95
N ASN A 119 1.74 4.25 -12.25
CA ASN A 119 3.20 4.24 -12.03
C ASN A 119 3.96 4.18 -13.36
N SER A 120 3.51 3.37 -14.31
CA SER A 120 4.08 3.30 -15.66
C SER A 120 3.93 4.63 -16.42
N ILE A 121 2.76 5.28 -16.35
CA ILE A 121 2.51 6.58 -16.98
C ILE A 121 3.41 7.67 -16.37
N ILE A 122 3.48 7.75 -15.04
CA ILE A 122 4.29 8.74 -14.34
C ILE A 122 5.77 8.52 -14.63
N GLY A 123 6.21 7.24 -14.66
CA GLY A 123 7.57 6.87 -15.00
C GLY A 123 8.00 7.32 -16.40
N GLN A 124 7.05 7.38 -17.35
CA GLN A 124 7.29 7.84 -18.71
C GLN A 124 7.21 9.37 -18.86
N LEU A 125 6.33 10.03 -18.08
CA LEU A 125 6.13 11.47 -18.16
C LEU A 125 7.23 12.31 -17.52
N TYR A 126 7.91 11.73 -16.54
CA TYR A 126 8.88 12.46 -15.71
C TYR A 126 10.19 11.69 -15.57
N ASP A 127 11.30 12.33 -15.92
CA ASP A 127 12.64 11.79 -15.82
C ASP A 127 13.46 12.47 -14.72
N GLY A 128 14.56 11.82 -14.31
CA GLY A 128 15.53 12.33 -13.36
C GLY A 128 14.97 12.65 -11.96
N PRO A 129 15.50 13.67 -11.27
CA PRO A 129 15.14 13.98 -9.87
C PRO A 129 13.66 14.31 -9.66
N ARG A 130 12.97 14.78 -10.69
CA ARG A 130 11.55 15.14 -10.63
C ARG A 130 10.61 13.93 -10.59
N LYS A 131 11.06 12.77 -11.03
CA LYS A 131 10.27 11.53 -11.05
C LYS A 131 9.84 11.13 -9.63
N SER A 132 10.78 11.11 -8.68
CA SER A 132 10.49 10.75 -7.28
C SER A 132 9.47 11.68 -6.63
N SER A 133 9.61 13.01 -6.82
CA SER A 133 8.64 13.98 -6.30
C SER A 133 7.24 13.82 -6.89
N ARG A 134 7.15 13.48 -8.19
CA ARG A 134 5.85 13.27 -8.86
C ARG A 134 5.19 11.96 -8.41
N MET A 135 6.00 10.92 -8.21
CA MET A 135 5.52 9.68 -7.62
C MET A 135 5.03 9.88 -6.18
N ALA A 136 5.72 10.72 -5.40
CA ALA A 136 5.28 11.08 -4.05
C ALA A 136 3.91 11.77 -4.07
N ILE A 137 3.66 12.73 -5.00
CA ILE A 137 2.34 13.38 -5.15
C ILE A 137 1.26 12.35 -5.46
N PHE A 138 1.52 11.40 -6.36
CA PHE A 138 0.58 10.31 -6.65
C PHE A 138 0.30 9.47 -5.41
N ASN A 139 1.34 9.15 -4.63
CA ASN A 139 1.22 8.34 -3.41
C ASN A 139 0.53 9.06 -2.25
N LEU A 140 0.43 10.41 -2.25
CA LEU A 140 -0.43 11.12 -1.30
C LEU A 140 -1.89 10.70 -1.41
N GLY A 141 -2.32 10.21 -2.59
CA GLY A 141 -3.64 9.61 -2.78
C GLY A 141 -3.92 8.44 -1.83
N LEU A 142 -2.90 7.67 -1.43
CA LEU A 142 -3.03 6.60 -0.44
C LEU A 142 -3.42 7.15 0.94
N LEU A 143 -2.71 8.16 1.43
CA LEU A 143 -2.93 8.73 2.77
C LEU A 143 -4.25 9.51 2.83
N PHE A 144 -4.41 10.47 1.92
CA PHE A 144 -5.63 11.30 1.89
C PHE A 144 -6.86 10.51 1.45
N GLY A 145 -6.72 9.53 0.57
CA GLY A 145 -7.80 8.61 0.19
C GLY A 145 -8.23 7.73 1.36
N GLY A 146 -7.26 7.20 2.13
CA GLY A 146 -7.56 6.48 3.35
C GLY A 146 -8.38 7.32 4.33
N ALA A 147 -7.91 8.52 4.64
CA ALA A 147 -8.61 9.46 5.53
C ALA A 147 -10.01 9.83 4.99
N ALA A 148 -10.11 10.14 3.68
CA ALA A 148 -11.39 10.45 3.06
C ALA A 148 -12.38 9.26 3.12
N GLY A 149 -11.88 8.03 2.99
CA GLY A 149 -12.68 6.82 3.14
C GLY A 149 -13.23 6.65 4.55
N PHE A 150 -12.40 6.82 5.57
CA PHE A 150 -12.84 6.79 6.97
C PHE A 150 -13.87 7.88 7.24
N PHE A 151 -13.61 9.12 6.82
CA PHE A 151 -14.56 10.21 6.98
C PHE A 151 -15.88 9.93 6.28
N ALA A 152 -15.85 9.49 5.02
CA ALA A 152 -17.07 9.16 4.28
C ALA A 152 -17.82 7.99 4.92
N GLY A 153 -17.11 6.93 5.37
CA GLY A 153 -17.71 5.80 6.08
C GLY A 153 -18.47 6.27 7.32
N ARG A 154 -17.86 7.16 8.07
CA ARG A 154 -18.48 7.72 9.28
C ARG A 154 -19.66 8.63 8.99
N GLN A 155 -19.52 9.52 8.00
CA GLN A 155 -20.54 10.52 7.67
C GLN A 155 -21.79 9.91 7.05
N PHE A 156 -21.64 8.93 6.19
CA PHE A 156 -22.75 8.38 5.39
C PHE A 156 -23.23 7.02 5.89
N GLY A 157 -22.41 6.29 6.63
CA GLY A 157 -22.72 4.93 7.09
C GLY A 157 -22.94 3.91 5.97
N PHE A 158 -23.11 2.66 6.33
CA PHE A 158 -23.54 1.64 5.37
C PHE A 158 -25.08 1.59 5.31
N PRO A 159 -25.76 1.53 4.13
CA PRO A 159 -25.19 1.25 2.80
C PRO A 159 -24.80 2.49 1.98
N ASN A 160 -25.06 3.70 2.46
CA ASN A 160 -24.97 4.92 1.64
C ASN A 160 -23.52 5.21 1.19
N VAL A 161 -22.53 4.95 2.01
CA VAL A 161 -21.13 5.25 1.72
C VAL A 161 -20.64 4.60 0.42
N VAL A 162 -21.05 3.37 0.14
CA VAL A 162 -20.59 2.65 -1.08
C VAL A 162 -21.19 3.25 -2.35
N VAL A 163 -22.42 3.80 -2.28
CA VAL A 163 -23.05 4.51 -3.39
C VAL A 163 -22.42 5.89 -3.58
N VAL A 164 -22.23 6.63 -2.49
CA VAL A 164 -21.62 7.98 -2.52
C VAL A 164 -20.23 7.93 -3.12
N LEU A 165 -19.40 6.95 -2.76
CA LEU A 165 -18.04 6.80 -3.29
C LEU A 165 -17.99 6.22 -4.71
N ALA A 166 -19.04 5.56 -5.18
CA ALA A 166 -19.11 5.11 -6.57
C ALA A 166 -19.20 6.29 -7.56
N ILE A 167 -19.86 7.39 -7.17
CA ILE A 167 -20.03 8.58 -8.02
C ILE A 167 -18.67 9.20 -8.42
N PRO A 168 -17.80 9.62 -7.47
CA PRO A 168 -16.49 10.13 -7.84
C PRO A 168 -15.64 9.09 -8.59
N GLY A 169 -15.83 7.80 -8.34
CA GLY A 169 -15.15 6.74 -9.10
C GLY A 169 -15.47 6.77 -10.58
N VAL A 170 -16.76 6.90 -10.94
CA VAL A 170 -17.19 7.05 -12.33
C VAL A 170 -16.72 8.39 -12.92
N VAL A 171 -16.85 9.49 -12.19
CA VAL A 171 -16.40 10.82 -12.66
C VAL A 171 -14.90 10.81 -12.98
N VAL A 172 -14.10 10.22 -12.11
CA VAL A 172 -12.65 10.12 -12.31
C VAL A 172 -12.32 9.19 -13.49
N ALA A 173 -13.03 8.08 -13.65
CA ALA A 173 -12.86 7.20 -14.80
C ALA A 173 -13.10 7.94 -16.12
N LEU A 174 -14.19 8.70 -16.20
CA LEU A 174 -14.49 9.54 -17.38
C LEU A 174 -13.43 10.63 -17.58
N GLY A 175 -12.97 11.28 -16.50
CA GLY A 175 -11.89 12.26 -16.57
C GLY A 175 -10.59 11.66 -17.11
N VAL A 176 -10.21 10.47 -16.65
CA VAL A 176 -9.03 9.74 -17.16
C VAL A 176 -9.17 9.39 -18.64
N MET A 177 -10.37 9.00 -19.09
CA MET A 177 -10.63 8.72 -20.51
C MET A 177 -10.43 9.95 -21.41
N MET A 178 -10.65 11.17 -20.90
CA MET A 178 -10.47 12.42 -21.66
C MET A 178 -8.99 12.86 -21.75
N LEU A 179 -8.09 12.25 -20.97
CA LEU A 179 -6.66 12.59 -21.00
C LEU A 179 -6.03 12.10 -22.30
N THR A 180 -5.08 12.86 -22.78
CA THR A 180 -4.21 12.40 -23.87
C THR A 180 -2.89 11.94 -23.25
N ILE A 181 -2.78 10.65 -22.95
CA ILE A 181 -1.59 10.02 -22.36
C ILE A 181 -0.62 9.64 -23.51
N PRO A 182 0.70 9.80 -23.33
CA PRO A 182 1.67 9.35 -24.32
C PRO A 182 1.56 7.84 -24.59
N GLU A 183 1.73 7.45 -25.83
CA GLU A 183 1.79 6.05 -26.21
C GLU A 183 2.99 5.35 -25.53
N HIS A 184 2.88 4.06 -25.30
CA HIS A 184 3.95 3.27 -24.68
C HIS A 184 5.14 3.21 -25.67
N PRO A 185 6.37 3.60 -25.26
CA PRO A 185 7.54 3.44 -26.10
C PRO A 185 7.98 1.97 -26.13
N GLY A 186 7.48 1.22 -27.08
CA GLY A 186 7.75 -0.22 -27.22
C GLY A 186 6.66 -1.05 -26.56
N LEU A 187 5.67 -1.40 -27.34
CA LEU A 187 4.76 -2.50 -27.00
C LEU A 187 5.62 -3.76 -26.84
N PRO A 188 5.44 -4.53 -25.75
CA PRO A 188 5.93 -5.91 -25.72
C PRO A 188 5.44 -6.62 -26.98
N ASP A 189 6.24 -7.55 -27.49
CA ASP A 189 5.89 -8.32 -28.66
C ASP A 189 4.40 -8.72 -28.61
N PRO A 190 3.59 -8.37 -29.63
CA PRO A 190 2.16 -8.68 -29.64
C PRO A 190 1.81 -10.15 -29.38
N GLY A 191 2.79 -11.03 -29.52
CA GLY A 191 2.71 -12.46 -29.25
C GLY A 191 2.74 -12.90 -27.78
N THR A 192 3.21 -12.07 -26.82
CA THR A 192 3.36 -12.51 -25.42
C THR A 192 1.99 -12.65 -24.73
N SER A 193 1.58 -13.85 -24.42
CA SER A 193 0.32 -14.12 -23.71
C SER A 193 0.42 -13.76 -22.22
N LEU A 194 -0.73 -13.62 -21.54
CA LEU A 194 -0.76 -13.42 -20.07
C LEU A 194 -0.04 -14.57 -19.34
N SER A 195 -0.22 -15.81 -19.78
CA SER A 195 0.43 -16.99 -19.19
C SER A 195 1.95 -16.93 -19.32
N GLN A 196 2.48 -16.45 -20.46
CA GLN A 196 3.93 -16.26 -20.66
C GLN A 196 4.48 -15.16 -19.75
N ASN A 197 3.72 -14.06 -19.56
CA ASN A 197 4.12 -12.97 -18.67
C ASN A 197 4.13 -13.41 -17.20
N LEU A 198 3.11 -14.15 -16.77
CA LEU A 198 3.08 -14.77 -15.44
C LEU A 198 4.18 -15.82 -15.28
N GLY A 199 4.45 -16.63 -16.30
CA GLY A 199 5.58 -17.56 -16.33
C GLY A 199 6.92 -16.84 -16.18
N GLY A 200 7.13 -15.75 -16.90
CA GLY A 200 8.31 -14.89 -16.78
C GLY A 200 8.45 -14.27 -15.39
N PHE A 201 7.35 -13.79 -14.79
CA PHE A 201 7.34 -13.28 -13.43
C PHE A 201 7.78 -14.36 -12.42
N TRP A 202 7.25 -15.58 -12.51
CA TRP A 202 7.62 -16.66 -11.61
C TRP A 202 9.05 -17.15 -11.82
N ALA A 203 9.54 -17.17 -13.05
CA ALA A 203 10.94 -17.50 -13.33
C ALA A 203 11.90 -16.46 -12.73
N SER A 204 11.62 -15.17 -12.92
CA SER A 204 12.36 -14.07 -12.31
C SER A 204 12.28 -14.12 -10.79
N SER A 205 11.11 -14.43 -10.22
CA SER A 205 10.91 -14.56 -8.77
C SER A 205 11.78 -15.66 -8.16
N LYS A 206 11.91 -16.82 -8.83
CA LYS A 206 12.82 -17.89 -8.39
C LYS A 206 14.28 -17.46 -8.35
N GLN A 207 14.72 -16.66 -9.31
CA GLN A 207 16.06 -16.09 -9.33
C GLN A 207 16.26 -15.06 -8.21
N LEU A 208 15.31 -14.17 -8.04
CA LEU A 208 15.31 -13.12 -7.01
C LEU A 208 15.30 -13.70 -5.59
N LEU A 209 14.56 -14.78 -5.35
CA LEU A 209 14.51 -15.46 -4.07
C LEU A 209 15.85 -16.12 -3.65
N ARG A 210 16.84 -16.20 -4.55
CA ARG A 210 18.20 -16.64 -4.19
C ARG A 210 19.02 -15.54 -3.52
N ILE A 211 18.58 -14.26 -3.58
CA ILE A 211 19.25 -13.11 -2.97
C ILE A 211 18.87 -13.05 -1.48
N PRO A 212 19.81 -13.30 -0.53
CA PRO A 212 19.53 -13.36 0.89
C PRO A 212 18.92 -12.06 1.43
N THR A 213 19.48 -10.91 1.05
CA THR A 213 18.96 -9.60 1.49
C THR A 213 17.53 -9.38 1.03
N LEU A 214 17.19 -9.74 -0.23
CA LEU A 214 15.84 -9.57 -0.73
C LEU A 214 14.82 -10.40 0.06
N ARG A 215 15.19 -11.62 0.48
CA ARG A 215 14.33 -12.45 1.36
C ARG A 215 14.06 -11.78 2.71
N TRP A 216 15.07 -11.16 3.31
CA TRP A 216 14.90 -10.42 4.56
C TRP A 216 14.05 -9.17 4.38
N LEU A 217 14.24 -8.43 3.26
CA LEU A 217 13.39 -7.28 2.92
C LEU A 217 11.93 -7.72 2.70
N MET A 218 11.69 -8.81 1.98
CA MET A 218 10.36 -9.38 1.77
C MET A 218 9.71 -9.78 3.09
N LEU A 219 10.44 -10.48 3.96
CA LEU A 219 9.92 -10.87 5.28
C LEU A 219 9.56 -9.62 6.10
N GLY A 220 10.47 -8.67 6.22
CA GLY A 220 10.24 -7.47 7.02
C GLY A 220 9.09 -6.61 6.49
N THR A 221 9.00 -6.41 5.16
CA THR A 221 7.88 -5.67 4.56
C THR A 221 6.54 -6.39 4.70
N THR A 222 6.54 -7.71 4.59
CA THR A 222 5.33 -8.53 4.77
C THR A 222 4.83 -8.47 6.22
N MET A 223 5.72 -8.61 7.21
CA MET A 223 5.38 -8.50 8.62
C MET A 223 4.87 -7.10 8.98
N MET A 224 5.55 -6.08 8.47
CA MET A 224 5.11 -4.69 8.62
C MET A 224 3.74 -4.44 7.99
N ALA A 225 3.50 -4.99 6.81
CA ALA A 225 2.23 -4.86 6.11
C ALA A 225 1.09 -5.60 6.82
N PHE A 226 1.39 -6.72 7.48
CA PHE A 226 0.42 -7.39 8.34
C PHE A 226 0.01 -6.48 9.50
N ALA A 227 0.97 -5.87 10.19
CA ALA A 227 0.69 -4.96 11.29
C ALA A 227 -0.10 -3.73 10.82
N ALA A 228 0.35 -3.07 9.75
CA ALA A 228 -0.31 -1.90 9.20
C ALA A 228 -1.73 -2.21 8.70
N GLY A 229 -1.95 -3.36 8.05
CA GLY A 229 -3.26 -3.79 7.57
C GLY A 229 -4.24 -4.07 8.71
N GLY A 230 -3.77 -4.72 9.76
CA GLY A 230 -4.56 -4.99 10.95
C GLY A 230 -4.99 -3.71 11.67
N TYR A 231 -4.02 -2.82 11.95
CA TYR A 231 -4.34 -1.52 12.55
C TYR A 231 -5.26 -0.67 11.68
N ASN A 232 -5.03 -0.63 10.37
CA ASN A 232 -5.89 0.14 9.47
C ASN A 232 -7.35 -0.35 9.48
N ALA A 233 -7.59 -1.64 9.66
CA ALA A 233 -8.94 -2.20 9.68
C ALA A 233 -9.64 -2.05 11.03
N TRP A 234 -8.89 -2.17 12.14
CA TRP A 234 -9.49 -2.33 13.46
C TRP A 234 -9.26 -1.15 14.40
N LEU A 235 -8.44 -0.14 14.02
CA LEU A 235 -8.09 0.96 14.92
C LEU A 235 -9.32 1.75 15.39
N ILE A 236 -10.22 2.12 14.47
CA ILE A 236 -11.43 2.88 14.83
C ILE A 236 -12.32 2.06 15.75
N ASP A 237 -12.59 0.82 15.38
CA ASP A 237 -13.41 -0.11 16.16
C ASP A 237 -12.82 -0.34 17.58
N PHE A 238 -11.49 -0.46 17.69
CA PHE A 238 -10.78 -0.54 18.97
C PHE A 238 -10.96 0.73 19.80
N LEU A 239 -10.79 1.91 19.22
CA LEU A 239 -10.94 3.18 19.91
C LEU A 239 -12.38 3.39 20.41
N GLU A 240 -13.38 2.97 19.66
CA GLU A 240 -14.78 3.09 20.04
C GLU A 240 -15.17 2.02 21.09
N ARG A 241 -14.82 0.75 20.90
CA ARG A 241 -15.27 -0.36 21.75
C ARG A 241 -14.47 -0.53 23.05
N ASP A 242 -13.15 -0.39 22.98
CA ASP A 242 -12.25 -0.65 24.11
C ASP A 242 -11.90 0.65 24.85
N LYS A 243 -11.59 1.71 24.09
CA LYS A 243 -11.27 3.02 24.68
C LYS A 243 -12.49 3.91 24.93
N HIS A 244 -13.69 3.46 24.56
CA HIS A 244 -14.95 4.20 24.75
C HIS A 244 -14.93 5.62 24.18
N MET A 245 -14.13 5.85 23.12
CA MET A 245 -14.08 7.14 22.44
C MET A 245 -15.35 7.36 21.62
N THR A 246 -15.77 8.63 21.51
CA THR A 246 -16.80 8.94 20.52
C THR A 246 -16.27 8.69 19.11
N PRO A 247 -17.12 8.29 18.17
CA PRO A 247 -16.70 8.07 16.78
C PRO A 247 -16.02 9.29 16.15
N THR A 248 -16.42 10.50 16.57
CA THR A 248 -15.80 11.75 16.12
C THR A 248 -14.37 11.87 16.65
N ASP A 249 -14.16 11.60 17.95
CA ASP A 249 -12.84 11.68 18.56
C ASP A 249 -11.88 10.62 18.02
N ALA A 250 -12.37 9.39 17.78
CA ALA A 250 -11.59 8.34 17.16
C ALA A 250 -11.12 8.72 15.73
N THR A 251 -12.01 9.31 14.93
CA THR A 251 -11.69 9.81 13.60
C THR A 251 -10.73 11.00 13.64
N ASN A 252 -10.89 11.91 14.61
CA ASN A 252 -10.00 13.05 14.82
C ASN A 252 -8.59 12.58 15.22
N LEU A 253 -8.49 11.61 16.13
CA LEU A 253 -7.20 11.01 16.51
C LEU A 253 -6.45 10.47 15.29
N LEU A 254 -7.14 9.68 14.45
CA LEU A 254 -6.53 9.15 13.21
C LEU A 254 -6.08 10.28 12.27
N SER A 255 -6.91 11.32 12.11
CA SER A 255 -6.62 12.46 11.24
C SER A 255 -5.38 13.23 11.70
N VAL A 256 -5.26 13.47 13.02
CA VAL A 256 -4.09 14.11 13.63
C VAL A 256 -2.85 13.21 13.52
N ALA A 257 -3.00 11.90 13.77
CA ALA A 257 -1.90 10.95 13.67
C ALA A 257 -1.33 10.84 12.24
N LEU A 258 -2.14 11.05 11.19
CA LEU A 258 -1.68 11.10 9.80
C LEU A 258 -0.65 12.20 9.53
N VAL A 259 -0.66 13.30 10.29
CA VAL A 259 0.40 14.33 10.22
C VAL A 259 1.75 13.69 10.56
N GLY A 260 1.79 12.83 11.58
CA GLY A 260 2.97 12.04 11.91
C GLY A 260 3.44 11.16 10.74
N ALA A 261 2.51 10.49 10.04
CA ALA A 261 2.84 9.67 8.88
C ALA A 261 3.52 10.48 7.75
N VAL A 262 2.96 11.64 7.40
CA VAL A 262 3.51 12.53 6.36
C VAL A 262 4.93 12.99 6.74
N LEU A 263 5.11 13.48 7.97
CA LEU A 263 6.42 13.89 8.49
C LEU A 263 7.39 12.71 8.55
N GLY A 264 6.91 11.52 8.92
CA GLY A 264 7.70 10.30 9.00
C GLY A 264 8.25 9.84 7.66
N VAL A 265 7.47 9.89 6.59
CA VAL A 265 7.94 9.57 5.22
C VAL A 265 9.10 10.47 4.83
N VAL A 266 8.99 11.79 5.07
CA VAL A 266 10.02 12.78 4.74
C VAL A 266 11.27 12.57 5.61
N ALA A 267 11.09 12.46 6.92
CA ALA A 267 12.19 12.24 7.87
C ALA A 267 12.93 10.92 7.61
N GLY A 268 12.19 9.82 7.37
CA GLY A 268 12.77 8.52 7.06
C GLY A 268 13.61 8.52 5.78
N GLY A 269 13.17 9.24 4.75
CA GLY A 269 13.96 9.45 3.53
C GLY A 269 15.27 10.20 3.80
N GLN A 270 15.20 11.34 4.49
CA GLN A 270 16.36 12.18 4.82
C GLN A 270 17.35 11.47 5.76
N ILE A 271 16.85 10.84 6.81
CA ILE A 271 17.68 10.07 7.76
C ILE A 271 18.34 8.88 7.04
N GLY A 272 17.60 8.18 6.19
CA GLY A 272 18.11 7.06 5.41
C GLY A 272 19.25 7.48 4.47
N ASP A 273 19.11 8.59 3.79
CA ASP A 273 20.15 9.12 2.92
C ASP A 273 21.35 9.64 3.73
N TYR A 274 21.12 10.32 4.85
CA TYR A 274 22.20 10.75 5.75
C TYR A 274 22.96 9.55 6.31
N LEU A 275 22.30 8.54 6.85
CA LEU A 275 22.97 7.34 7.38
C LEU A 275 23.65 6.54 6.26
N ARG A 276 23.17 6.60 5.04
CA ARG A 276 23.83 5.99 3.87
C ARG A 276 25.21 6.61 3.59
N THR A 277 25.41 7.91 3.88
CA THR A 277 26.73 8.54 3.77
C THR A 277 27.73 8.03 4.83
N LYS A 278 27.24 7.49 5.95
CA LYS A 278 28.06 6.96 7.05
C LYS A 278 28.31 5.46 6.95
N THR A 279 27.33 4.71 6.45
CA THR A 279 27.41 3.25 6.29
C THR A 279 26.63 2.75 5.09
N ALA A 280 27.16 1.75 4.41
CA ALA A 280 26.49 1.13 3.27
C ALA A 280 25.08 0.63 3.58
N THR A 281 24.80 0.24 4.81
CA THR A 281 23.54 -0.29 5.30
C THR A 281 22.65 0.77 5.98
N GLY A 282 22.98 2.07 5.85
CA GLY A 282 22.33 3.16 6.57
C GLY A 282 20.81 3.21 6.37
N ARG A 283 20.32 2.94 5.16
CA ARG A 283 18.88 2.87 4.86
C ARG A 283 18.18 1.75 5.63
N LEU A 284 18.80 0.58 5.74
CA LEU A 284 18.24 -0.55 6.50
C LEU A 284 18.20 -0.24 8.00
N TRP A 285 19.23 0.41 8.52
CA TRP A 285 19.23 0.87 9.90
C TRP A 285 18.16 1.92 10.18
N THR A 286 17.88 2.82 9.23
CA THR A 286 16.76 3.78 9.34
C THR A 286 15.42 3.05 9.49
N ILE A 287 15.19 2.03 8.67
CA ILE A 287 13.95 1.24 8.73
C ILE A 287 13.86 0.51 10.08
N ALA A 288 14.93 -0.19 10.49
CA ALA A 288 14.97 -0.93 11.75
C ALA A 288 14.76 -0.03 12.97
N LEU A 289 15.41 1.15 12.99
CA LEU A 289 15.24 2.14 14.05
C LEU A 289 13.80 2.69 14.10
N GLY A 290 13.23 3.07 12.94
CA GLY A 290 11.86 3.55 12.89
C GLY A 290 10.87 2.52 13.46
N MET A 291 10.96 1.26 13.03
CA MET A 291 10.13 0.18 13.56
C MET A 291 10.34 -0.04 15.06
N THR A 292 11.59 -0.02 15.54
CA THR A 292 11.91 -0.21 16.96
C THR A 292 11.37 0.94 17.81
N LEU A 293 11.52 2.20 17.36
CA LEU A 293 11.02 3.38 18.06
C LEU A 293 9.48 3.47 18.04
N ALA A 294 8.83 2.88 17.03
CA ALA A 294 7.38 2.79 16.99
C ALA A 294 6.82 1.84 18.06
N LEU A 295 7.54 0.78 18.47
CA LEU A 295 7.04 -0.20 19.43
C LEU A 295 6.57 0.41 20.76
N PRO A 296 7.37 1.23 21.48
CA PRO A 296 6.89 1.87 22.69
C PRO A 296 5.73 2.83 22.43
N CYS A 297 5.69 3.52 21.28
CA CYS A 297 4.59 4.39 20.92
C CYS A 297 3.29 3.59 20.70
N ILE A 298 3.38 2.42 20.05
CA ILE A 298 2.23 1.50 19.88
C ILE A 298 1.74 1.04 21.25
N ALA A 299 2.64 0.56 22.12
CA ALA A 299 2.30 0.10 23.45
C ALA A 299 1.57 1.19 24.24
N VAL A 300 2.10 2.42 24.22
CA VAL A 300 1.44 3.57 24.87
C VAL A 300 0.07 3.82 24.25
N CYS A 301 -0.11 3.77 22.94
CA CYS A 301 -1.41 3.94 22.29
C CYS A 301 -2.44 2.88 22.72
N LEU A 302 -1.98 1.64 22.96
CA LEU A 302 -2.86 0.56 23.40
C LEU A 302 -3.25 0.67 24.88
N GLU A 303 -2.36 1.19 25.74
CA GLU A 303 -2.56 1.22 27.20
C GLU A 303 -3.19 2.51 27.71
N ILE A 304 -2.82 3.67 27.14
CA ILE A 304 -3.20 4.97 27.70
C ILE A 304 -4.68 5.27 27.47
N GLU A 305 -5.29 5.90 28.46
CA GLU A 305 -6.66 6.40 28.38
C GLU A 305 -6.80 7.55 27.35
N PRO A 306 -8.02 7.74 26.79
CA PRO A 306 -8.30 8.85 25.88
C PRO A 306 -7.94 10.21 26.48
N GLY A 307 -7.12 10.97 25.76
CA GLY A 307 -6.66 12.29 26.22
C GLY A 307 -5.56 12.84 25.31
N PRO A 308 -5.01 14.03 25.60
CA PRO A 308 -3.98 14.66 24.77
C PRO A 308 -2.75 13.79 24.58
N ALA A 309 -2.38 12.98 25.57
CA ALA A 309 -1.23 12.08 25.47
C ALA A 309 -1.41 10.98 24.44
N LEU A 310 -2.64 10.48 24.23
CA LEU A 310 -2.96 9.50 23.18
C LEU A 310 -2.76 10.11 21.78
N TYR A 311 -3.13 11.38 21.58
CA TYR A 311 -2.86 12.08 20.31
C TYR A 311 -1.36 12.21 20.03
N VAL A 312 -0.57 12.59 21.03
CA VAL A 312 0.90 12.68 20.90
C VAL A 312 1.50 11.32 20.59
N ALA A 313 1.07 10.27 21.30
CA ALA A 313 1.52 8.90 21.05
C ALA A 313 1.14 8.40 19.65
N GLY A 314 -0.07 8.69 19.19
CA GLY A 314 -0.55 8.35 17.84
C GLY A 314 0.26 9.03 16.73
N VAL A 315 0.56 10.33 16.88
CA VAL A 315 1.44 11.08 15.97
C VAL A 315 2.86 10.48 15.96
N ALA A 316 3.43 10.23 17.13
CA ALA A 316 4.77 9.65 17.26
C ALA A 316 4.84 8.23 16.67
N ASN A 317 3.81 7.41 16.92
CA ASN A 317 3.70 6.08 16.35
C ASN A 317 3.74 6.12 14.81
N LEU A 318 2.85 6.86 14.18
CA LEU A 318 2.81 6.95 12.72
C LEU A 318 4.07 7.64 12.16
N PHE A 319 4.65 8.61 12.87
CA PHE A 319 5.92 9.22 12.48
C PHE A 319 7.04 8.17 12.35
N PHE A 320 7.25 7.35 13.35
CA PHE A 320 8.30 6.32 13.31
C PHE A 320 7.95 5.15 12.39
N MET A 321 6.68 4.72 12.38
CA MET A 321 6.22 3.64 11.52
C MET A 321 6.45 3.93 10.03
N PHE A 322 6.33 5.19 9.60
CA PHE A 322 6.44 5.57 8.19
C PHE A 322 7.88 5.85 7.71
N TRP A 323 8.89 5.70 8.55
CA TRP A 323 10.30 5.85 8.14
C TRP A 323 10.74 4.82 7.08
N TYR A 324 10.05 3.70 6.94
CA TYR A 324 10.43 2.65 6.00
C TYR A 324 10.10 2.96 4.53
N HIS A 325 9.11 3.80 4.26
CA HIS A 325 8.52 3.96 2.92
C HIS A 325 9.51 4.33 1.81
N ALA A 326 10.34 5.33 2.04
CA ALA A 326 11.32 5.74 1.03
C ALA A 326 12.54 4.81 0.99
N PRO A 327 13.18 4.45 2.12
CA PRO A 327 14.37 3.62 2.11
C PRO A 327 14.16 2.20 1.59
N ILE A 328 12.96 1.60 1.76
CA ILE A 328 12.72 0.21 1.38
C ILE A 328 12.80 0.00 -0.14
N ALA A 329 12.16 0.86 -0.93
CA ALA A 329 12.15 0.76 -2.37
C ALA A 329 13.56 0.84 -2.95
N VAL A 330 14.37 1.79 -2.45
CA VAL A 330 15.76 1.96 -2.86
C VAL A 330 16.61 0.75 -2.45
N SER A 331 16.37 0.19 -1.25
CA SER A 331 17.12 -0.99 -0.79
C SER A 331 16.82 -2.25 -1.61
N VAL A 332 15.60 -2.39 -2.10
CA VAL A 332 15.22 -3.46 -3.04
C VAL A 332 15.94 -3.29 -4.38
N ASP A 333 15.95 -2.07 -4.92
CA ASP A 333 16.64 -1.77 -6.18
C ASP A 333 18.15 -1.98 -6.09
N ASP A 334 18.75 -1.61 -4.95
CA ASP A 334 20.20 -1.73 -4.73
C ASP A 334 20.70 -3.19 -4.78
N VAL A 335 19.87 -4.17 -4.36
CA VAL A 335 20.25 -5.60 -4.29
C VAL A 335 19.78 -6.42 -5.49
N ALA A 336 18.84 -5.90 -6.26
CA ALA A 336 18.33 -6.56 -7.45
C ALA A 336 19.25 -6.34 -8.67
N PRO A 337 19.47 -7.34 -9.52
CA PRO A 337 20.08 -7.11 -10.82
C PRO A 337 19.28 -6.06 -11.59
N PRO A 338 19.91 -5.09 -12.29
CA PRO A 338 19.21 -4.02 -12.99
C PRO A 338 18.12 -4.51 -13.96
N ALA A 339 18.35 -5.62 -14.64
CA ALA A 339 17.38 -6.24 -15.54
C ALA A 339 16.13 -6.79 -14.80
N LEU A 340 16.22 -7.01 -13.49
CA LEU A 340 15.16 -7.58 -12.66
C LEU A 340 14.64 -6.60 -11.58
N ALA A 341 15.07 -5.34 -11.60
CA ALA A 341 14.69 -4.36 -10.57
C ALA A 341 13.17 -4.19 -10.47
N VAL A 342 12.46 -4.07 -11.60
CA VAL A 342 11.00 -3.97 -11.64
C VAL A 342 10.34 -5.25 -11.11
N ALA A 343 10.85 -6.41 -11.48
CA ALA A 343 10.34 -7.70 -11.00
C ALA A 343 10.56 -7.87 -9.49
N ALA A 344 11.69 -7.38 -8.95
CA ALA A 344 11.98 -7.40 -7.51
C ALA A 344 10.99 -6.51 -6.72
N GLN A 345 10.73 -5.29 -7.18
CA GLN A 345 9.72 -4.41 -6.58
C GLN A 345 8.34 -5.06 -6.62
N SER A 346 7.95 -5.60 -7.78
CA SER A 346 6.66 -6.27 -7.94
C SER A 346 6.52 -7.48 -7.03
N LEU A 347 7.57 -8.27 -6.87
CA LEU A 347 7.57 -9.43 -5.97
C LEU A 347 7.42 -9.03 -4.51
N VAL A 348 8.14 -7.99 -4.06
CA VAL A 348 8.01 -7.45 -2.69
C VAL A 348 6.59 -6.94 -2.44
N ILE A 349 6.05 -6.14 -3.36
CA ILE A 349 4.68 -5.59 -3.23
C ILE A 349 3.63 -6.71 -3.25
N PHE A 350 3.79 -7.69 -4.14
CA PHE A 350 2.86 -8.83 -4.23
C PHE A 350 2.83 -9.64 -2.93
N THR A 351 4.01 -10.01 -2.40
CA THR A 351 4.10 -10.79 -1.16
C THR A 351 3.62 -9.99 0.04
N MET A 352 3.94 -8.71 0.10
CA MET A 352 3.48 -7.78 1.13
C MET A 352 1.94 -7.73 1.19
N HIS A 353 1.26 -7.64 0.05
CA HIS A 353 -0.20 -7.63 0.04
C HIS A 353 -0.81 -9.01 0.26
N LEU A 354 -0.29 -10.04 -0.41
CA LEU A 354 -0.86 -11.39 -0.35
C LEU A 354 -0.71 -12.04 1.04
N LEU A 355 0.49 -11.96 1.62
CA LEU A 355 0.82 -12.63 2.88
C LEU A 355 0.79 -11.70 4.10
N GLY A 356 0.84 -10.39 3.88
CA GLY A 356 0.80 -9.39 4.93
C GLY A 356 -0.59 -8.77 5.09
N THR A 357 -0.90 -7.77 4.28
CA THR A 357 -2.11 -6.93 4.45
C THR A 357 -3.41 -7.72 4.30
N ALA A 358 -3.49 -8.67 3.34
CA ALA A 358 -4.74 -9.36 3.05
C ALA A 358 -5.23 -10.26 4.20
N PRO A 359 -4.40 -11.12 4.83
CA PRO A 359 -4.86 -11.97 5.90
C PRO A 359 -5.00 -11.24 7.25
N SER A 360 -4.34 -10.08 7.43
CA SER A 360 -4.21 -9.43 8.73
C SER A 360 -5.56 -9.09 9.37
N SER A 361 -6.46 -8.47 8.63
CA SER A 361 -7.76 -8.04 9.16
C SER A 361 -8.63 -9.22 9.60
N TRP A 362 -8.63 -10.30 8.82
CA TRP A 362 -9.35 -11.52 9.17
C TRP A 362 -8.75 -12.23 10.39
N VAL A 363 -7.42 -12.35 10.44
CA VAL A 363 -6.72 -12.99 11.57
C VAL A 363 -6.98 -12.22 12.87
N LEU A 364 -6.92 -10.89 12.85
CA LEU A 364 -7.23 -10.08 14.03
C LEU A 364 -8.69 -10.23 14.44
N GLY A 365 -9.62 -10.27 13.49
CA GLY A 365 -11.03 -10.52 13.77
C GLY A 365 -11.28 -11.88 14.42
N LEU A 366 -10.59 -12.94 13.93
CA LEU A 366 -10.67 -14.28 14.55
C LEU A 366 -10.16 -14.29 16.00
N ILE A 367 -9.12 -13.53 16.28
CA ILE A 367 -8.56 -13.42 17.64
C ILE A 367 -9.50 -12.61 18.51
N SER A 368 -10.04 -11.50 17.98
CA SER A 368 -11.02 -10.66 18.67
C SER A 368 -12.25 -11.43 19.10
N ASP A 369 -12.82 -12.27 18.20
CA ASP A 369 -13.99 -13.12 18.49
C ASP A 369 -13.73 -14.15 19.60
N ARG A 370 -12.48 -14.62 19.72
CA ARG A 370 -12.12 -15.65 20.72
C ARG A 370 -11.65 -15.08 22.06
N THR A 371 -11.21 -13.84 22.08
CA THR A 371 -10.61 -13.19 23.25
C THR A 371 -11.21 -11.80 23.48
N SER A 372 -10.60 -10.76 22.88
CA SER A 372 -11.08 -9.39 22.87
C SER A 372 -10.39 -8.60 21.77
N ILE A 373 -10.97 -7.47 21.37
CA ILE A 373 -10.34 -6.54 20.42
C ILE A 373 -9.01 -6.00 20.97
N TYR A 374 -8.93 -5.75 22.27
CA TYR A 374 -7.70 -5.33 22.95
C TYR A 374 -6.57 -6.35 22.73
N THR A 375 -6.83 -7.65 22.99
CA THR A 375 -5.85 -8.72 22.77
C THR A 375 -5.46 -8.81 21.30
N ALA A 376 -6.43 -8.70 20.38
CA ALA A 376 -6.16 -8.73 18.95
C ALA A 376 -5.23 -7.59 18.52
N MET A 377 -5.37 -6.38 19.08
CA MET A 377 -4.54 -5.22 18.75
C MET A 377 -3.07 -5.33 19.24
N TRP A 378 -2.77 -6.25 20.15
CA TRP A 378 -1.39 -6.56 20.56
C TRP A 378 -0.66 -7.47 19.58
N ILE A 379 -1.38 -8.27 18.78
CA ILE A 379 -0.76 -9.20 17.82
C ILE A 379 0.14 -8.49 16.79
N PRO A 380 -0.28 -7.36 16.17
CA PRO A 380 0.57 -6.62 15.24
C PRO A 380 1.91 -6.16 15.84
N VAL A 381 2.00 -5.94 17.17
CA VAL A 381 3.24 -5.56 17.85
C VAL A 381 4.32 -6.62 17.62
N GLY A 382 3.96 -7.91 17.79
CA GLY A 382 4.88 -9.02 17.51
C GLY A 382 5.37 -9.04 16.06
N PHE A 383 4.49 -8.71 15.12
CA PHE A 383 4.85 -8.61 13.70
C PHE A 383 5.80 -7.44 13.42
N VAL A 384 5.64 -6.30 14.09
CA VAL A 384 6.60 -5.17 14.00
C VAL A 384 7.96 -5.56 14.56
N VAL A 385 8.02 -6.32 15.67
CA VAL A 385 9.28 -6.84 16.23
C VAL A 385 10.00 -7.73 15.21
N VAL A 386 9.26 -8.68 14.58
CA VAL A 386 9.84 -9.55 13.55
C VAL A 386 10.28 -8.73 12.34
N ALA A 387 9.52 -7.71 11.94
CA ALA A 387 9.89 -6.81 10.85
C ALA A 387 11.19 -6.05 11.15
N ALA A 388 11.33 -5.46 12.34
CA ALA A 388 12.55 -4.78 12.76
C ALA A 388 13.75 -5.75 12.77
N PHE A 389 13.59 -6.95 13.33
CA PHE A 389 14.59 -8.00 13.29
C PHE A 389 15.01 -8.38 11.87
N ALA A 390 14.06 -8.56 10.96
CA ALA A 390 14.34 -8.89 9.57
C ALA A 390 15.19 -7.79 8.89
N MET A 391 14.93 -6.51 9.17
CA MET A 391 15.72 -5.39 8.64
C MET A 391 17.14 -5.39 9.19
N VAL A 392 17.32 -5.71 10.48
CA VAL A 392 18.66 -5.90 11.07
C VAL A 392 19.39 -7.06 10.40
N MET A 393 18.72 -8.20 10.17
CA MET A 393 19.33 -9.34 9.48
C MET A 393 19.72 -9.03 8.03
N ALA A 394 18.91 -8.23 7.33
CA ALA A 394 19.21 -7.76 5.98
C ALA A 394 20.55 -7.00 5.92
N THR A 395 20.95 -6.27 6.99
CA THR A 395 22.23 -5.54 7.02
C THR A 395 23.44 -6.45 6.87
N ARG A 396 23.33 -7.72 7.30
CA ARG A 396 24.45 -8.68 7.29
C ARG A 396 24.84 -9.13 5.88
N THR A 397 23.86 -9.21 4.97
CA THR A 397 24.05 -9.71 3.61
C THR A 397 24.04 -8.59 2.56
N TYR A 398 23.59 -7.39 2.92
CA TYR A 398 23.36 -6.28 2.00
C TYR A 398 24.59 -5.90 1.16
N ARG A 399 25.77 -5.78 1.81
CA ARG A 399 27.00 -5.37 1.10
C ARG A 399 27.42 -6.38 0.03
N SER A 400 27.35 -7.67 0.34
CA SER A 400 27.69 -8.74 -0.62
C SER A 400 26.73 -8.77 -1.78
N ASP A 401 25.40 -8.63 -1.51
CA ASP A 401 24.38 -8.71 -2.54
C ASP A 401 24.39 -7.49 -3.47
N VAL A 402 24.62 -6.28 -2.93
CA VAL A 402 24.84 -5.06 -3.75
C VAL A 402 26.10 -5.20 -4.61
N GLY A 403 27.18 -5.77 -4.07
CA GLY A 403 28.41 -6.07 -4.82
C GLY A 403 28.15 -7.01 -5.99
N ALA A 404 27.40 -8.10 -5.75
CA ALA A 404 27.03 -9.08 -6.78
C ALA A 404 26.12 -8.46 -7.86
N ALA A 405 25.12 -7.67 -7.49
CA ALA A 405 24.24 -6.98 -8.43
C ALA A 405 25.04 -6.07 -9.39
N ARG A 406 26.02 -5.33 -8.86
CA ARG A 406 26.89 -4.44 -9.65
C ARG A 406 27.89 -5.20 -10.53
N ALA A 407 28.41 -6.33 -10.07
CA ALA A 407 29.32 -7.17 -10.86
C ALA A 407 28.63 -7.80 -12.07
N GLY A 408 27.37 -8.23 -11.92
CA GLY A 408 26.55 -8.73 -13.03
C GLY A 408 26.30 -7.68 -14.13
N THR A 409 26.32 -6.39 -13.79
CA THR A 409 26.20 -5.29 -14.78
C THR A 409 27.48 -5.12 -15.62
N ARG A 410 28.66 -5.39 -15.06
CA ARG A 410 29.93 -5.28 -15.79
C ARG A 410 30.14 -6.36 -16.85
N THR A 411 29.49 -7.49 -16.70
CA THR A 411 29.57 -8.60 -17.67
C THR A 411 28.59 -8.48 -18.83
N GLN A 412 27.57 -7.63 -18.72
CA GLN A 412 26.53 -7.44 -19.75
C GLN A 412 26.64 -6.14 -20.57
N GLY A 413 27.44 -5.18 -20.14
CA GLY A 413 27.63 -3.91 -20.83
C GLY A 413 29.06 -3.44 -20.69
N GLY A 414 29.76 -3.29 -21.84
CA GLY A 414 31.07 -2.67 -21.87
C GLY A 414 31.03 -1.29 -21.16
N GLU A 415 32.03 -1.06 -20.35
CA GLU A 415 32.47 0.16 -19.72
C GLU A 415 31.48 1.35 -19.64
N THR A 416 30.70 1.45 -18.60
CA THR A 416 30.18 2.72 -18.12
C THR A 416 30.89 3.07 -16.81
N SER A 417 31.77 4.05 -16.88
CA SER A 417 32.50 4.61 -15.74
C SER A 417 31.52 5.29 -14.77
N TRP A 418 31.37 4.75 -13.58
CA TRP A 418 30.74 5.41 -12.45
C TRP A 418 31.84 5.95 -11.52
N PRO A 419 31.69 7.13 -10.91
CA PRO A 419 32.69 7.66 -10.01
C PRO A 419 32.87 6.74 -8.80
N SER A 420 34.12 6.48 -8.46
CA SER A 420 34.54 5.83 -7.22
C SER A 420 34.13 6.67 -6.00
N LEU A 421 33.38 6.05 -5.08
CA LEU A 421 33.16 6.56 -3.74
C LEU A 421 34.20 6.01 -2.79
#